data_5bbaeb374780934539274bd3b1395825
#
_entry.id   5bbaeb374780934539274bd3b1395825
#
_cell.length_a   1.000
_cell.length_b   1.000
_cell.length_c   1.000
_cell.angle_alpha   90.00
_cell.angle_beta   90.00
_cell.angle_gamma   90.00
#
_symmetry.space_group_name_H-M   'P 1'
#
loop_
_entity.id
_entity.type
_entity.pdbx_description
1 polymer ?
#
loop_
_entity_poly.entity_id
_entity_poly.type
_entity_poly.pdbx_seq_one_letter_code
_entity_poly.pdbx_strand_id
1 'polypeptide(L)'
;KFGGTALKTNDSIKLVTNVITNNLDHKLLVIVSAMGRYPDAYATDTLNALALNANYDEHCRLLSCGEIISSIVLSSNLKSQGINAISLSSMQLNLKVKHNRLVGLDTKVINKYFETYDVIIVPGFQGIDKFKNIRMLEKGDSDYTAVYLARRLNLDEVYIYSDVCGIFTGDPKYINEARLIKHIGYRQALDLAKHKARIICYKALMEGYKKDGFKIK
;
A
#
# COMPACT_ATOMS: atom_id res chain seq x y z
N LYS A 1 4.71 -1.46 -3.51
CA LYS A 1 3.35 -0.95 -3.32
C LYS A 1 2.92 -0.12 -4.52
N PHE A 2 1.66 -0.25 -4.94
CA PHE A 2 1.09 0.56 -6.02
C PHE A 2 -0.04 1.46 -5.49
N GLY A 3 -0.01 2.75 -5.88
CA GLY A 3 -1.05 3.73 -5.56
C GLY A 3 -2.30 3.57 -6.43
N GLY A 4 -3.41 4.19 -6.03
CA GLY A 4 -4.70 4.05 -6.72
C GLY A 4 -4.69 4.50 -8.18
N THR A 5 -3.95 5.54 -8.52
CA THR A 5 -3.79 6.01 -9.91
C THR A 5 -3.12 4.99 -10.82
N ALA A 6 -2.19 4.19 -10.27
CA ALA A 6 -1.51 3.12 -11.01
C ALA A 6 -2.43 1.92 -11.31
N LEU A 7 -3.60 1.84 -10.68
CA LEU A 7 -4.56 0.75 -10.82
C LEU A 7 -5.91 1.21 -11.40
N LYS A 8 -5.98 2.46 -11.90
CA LYS A 8 -7.23 3.09 -12.33
C LYS A 8 -7.78 2.54 -13.64
N THR A 9 -6.93 2.29 -14.63
CA THR A 9 -7.30 1.91 -15.99
C THR A 9 -6.64 0.60 -16.41
N ASN A 10 -7.18 -0.06 -17.42
CA ASN A 10 -6.55 -1.27 -17.96
C ASN A 10 -5.11 -1.02 -18.41
N ASP A 11 -4.81 0.15 -18.99
CA ASP A 11 -3.44 0.47 -19.42
C ASP A 11 -2.49 0.70 -18.24
N SER A 12 -2.95 1.38 -17.20
CA SER A 12 -2.13 1.52 -15.98
C SER A 12 -1.92 0.16 -15.27
N ILE A 13 -2.93 -0.72 -15.25
CA ILE A 13 -2.80 -2.08 -14.73
C ILE A 13 -1.79 -2.89 -15.55
N LYS A 14 -1.76 -2.76 -16.89
CA LYS A 14 -0.72 -3.38 -17.74
C LYS A 14 0.68 -2.93 -17.34
N LEU A 15 0.88 -1.63 -17.07
CA LEU A 15 2.19 -1.12 -16.60
C LEU A 15 2.58 -1.73 -15.26
N VAL A 16 1.63 -1.82 -14.31
CA VAL A 16 1.86 -2.50 -13.03
C VAL A 16 2.21 -3.97 -13.23
N THR A 17 1.49 -4.66 -14.11
CA THR A 17 1.76 -6.05 -14.44
C THR A 17 3.17 -6.23 -15.02
N ASN A 18 3.60 -5.35 -15.94
CA ASN A 18 4.96 -5.38 -16.50
C ASN A 18 6.02 -5.18 -15.41
N VAL A 19 5.80 -4.26 -14.46
CA VAL A 19 6.71 -4.08 -13.32
C VAL A 19 6.81 -5.36 -12.50
N ILE A 20 5.68 -6.02 -12.22
CA ILE A 20 5.65 -7.28 -11.47
C ILE A 20 6.36 -8.39 -12.26
N THR A 21 6.05 -8.55 -13.55
CA THR A 21 6.63 -9.58 -14.42
C THR A 21 8.15 -9.46 -14.52
N ASN A 22 8.66 -8.24 -14.61
CA ASN A 22 10.12 -7.98 -14.69
C ASN A 22 10.87 -8.25 -13.37
N ASN A 23 10.17 -8.62 -12.29
CA ASN A 23 10.76 -8.92 -10.99
C ASN A 23 10.37 -10.32 -10.46
N LEU A 24 9.90 -11.22 -11.33
CA LEU A 24 9.49 -12.58 -10.95
C LEU A 24 10.66 -13.53 -10.66
N ASP A 25 11.89 -13.09 -10.79
CA ASP A 25 13.08 -13.76 -10.25
C ASP A 25 13.04 -13.86 -8.71
N HIS A 26 12.14 -13.11 -8.08
CA HIS A 26 11.86 -13.12 -6.65
C HIS A 26 10.39 -13.38 -6.34
N LYS A 27 10.10 -13.88 -5.13
CA LYS A 27 8.73 -13.89 -4.59
C LYS A 27 8.32 -12.45 -4.23
N LEU A 28 7.13 -12.03 -4.67
CA LEU A 28 6.69 -10.65 -4.54
C LEU A 28 5.50 -10.49 -3.61
N LEU A 29 5.63 -9.63 -2.61
CA LEU A 29 4.52 -9.15 -1.80
C LEU A 29 4.09 -7.76 -2.31
N VAL A 30 2.90 -7.67 -2.87
CA VAL A 30 2.38 -6.46 -3.51
C VAL A 30 1.26 -5.85 -2.68
N ILE A 31 1.43 -4.60 -2.26
CA ILE A 31 0.40 -3.87 -1.52
C ILE A 31 -0.30 -2.90 -2.48
N VAL A 32 -1.62 -2.86 -2.44
CA VAL A 32 -2.43 -2.02 -3.32
C VAL A 32 -3.29 -1.04 -2.53
N SER A 33 -3.53 0.14 -3.13
CA SER A 33 -4.55 1.10 -2.70
C SER A 33 -5.83 0.90 -3.50
N ALA A 34 -6.94 1.49 -3.05
CA ALA A 34 -8.18 1.56 -3.81
C ALA A 34 -7.95 2.15 -5.20
N MET A 35 -8.69 1.65 -6.22
CA MET A 35 -8.52 2.05 -7.63
C MET A 35 -8.98 3.49 -7.86
N GLY A 36 -8.13 4.29 -8.49
CA GLY A 36 -8.46 5.64 -8.92
C GLY A 36 -8.46 6.68 -7.79
N ARG A 37 -9.15 7.78 -8.06
CA ARG A 37 -9.41 8.92 -7.16
C ARG A 37 -10.83 9.41 -7.38
N TYR A 38 -11.42 10.15 -6.41
CA TYR A 38 -12.72 10.78 -6.63
C TYR A 38 -12.76 11.51 -7.98
N PRO A 39 -13.82 11.31 -8.82
CA PRO A 39 -15.03 10.55 -8.57
C PRO A 39 -15.03 9.10 -9.10
N ASP A 40 -13.88 8.46 -9.28
CA ASP A 40 -13.82 7.07 -9.77
C ASP A 40 -14.56 6.12 -8.80
N ALA A 41 -15.31 5.16 -9.34
CA ALA A 41 -16.31 4.37 -8.60
C ALA A 41 -15.77 3.66 -7.35
N TYR A 42 -14.53 3.15 -7.41
CA TYR A 42 -13.92 2.36 -6.32
C TYR A 42 -12.90 3.14 -5.48
N ALA A 43 -12.78 4.45 -5.72
CA ALA A 43 -11.89 5.30 -4.95
C ALA A 43 -12.41 5.45 -3.50
N THR A 44 -11.51 5.48 -2.55
CA THR A 44 -11.83 5.61 -1.10
C THR A 44 -12.78 6.78 -0.82
N ASP A 45 -12.57 7.94 -1.45
CA ASP A 45 -13.43 9.13 -1.24
C ASP A 45 -14.83 8.95 -1.84
N THR A 46 -14.95 8.21 -2.96
CA THR A 46 -16.25 7.90 -3.58
C THR A 46 -17.02 6.92 -2.71
N LEU A 47 -16.36 5.86 -2.21
CA LEU A 47 -16.97 4.94 -1.26
C LEU A 47 -17.37 5.64 0.03
N ASN A 48 -16.54 6.56 0.53
CA ASN A 48 -16.84 7.36 1.71
C ASN A 48 -18.11 8.21 1.53
N ALA A 49 -18.34 8.75 0.36
CA ALA A 49 -19.55 9.53 0.06
C ALA A 49 -20.84 8.71 0.04
N LEU A 50 -20.76 7.38 -0.09
CA LEU A 50 -21.90 6.46 -0.02
C LEU A 50 -22.32 6.11 1.42
N ALA A 51 -21.47 6.36 2.40
CA ALA A 51 -21.62 5.88 3.79
C ALA A 51 -22.28 6.90 4.72
N LEU A 52 -23.18 7.76 4.24
CA LEU A 52 -23.72 8.92 4.99
C LEU A 52 -24.33 8.57 6.36
N ASN A 53 -24.92 7.40 6.50
CA ASN A 53 -25.59 6.96 7.73
C ASN A 53 -25.06 5.61 8.25
N ALA A 54 -23.94 5.14 7.75
CA ALA A 54 -23.33 3.88 8.21
C ALA A 54 -22.74 4.06 9.62
N ASN A 55 -22.91 3.07 10.48
CA ASN A 55 -22.15 3.02 11.73
C ASN A 55 -20.65 2.79 11.44
N TYR A 56 -19.82 2.93 12.48
CA TYR A 56 -18.36 2.83 12.31
C TYR A 56 -17.89 1.50 11.68
N ASP A 57 -18.49 0.38 12.07
CA ASP A 57 -18.10 -0.94 11.57
C ASP A 57 -18.53 -1.13 10.10
N GLU A 58 -19.70 -0.68 9.73
CA GLU A 58 -20.20 -0.68 8.35
C GLU A 58 -19.36 0.24 7.47
N HIS A 59 -19.02 1.42 7.97
CA HIS A 59 -18.17 2.38 7.28
C HIS A 59 -16.78 1.79 7.01
N CYS A 60 -16.12 1.18 7.99
CA CYS A 60 -14.85 0.50 7.78
C CYS A 60 -14.95 -0.61 6.74
N ARG A 61 -16.02 -1.41 6.76
CA ARG A 61 -16.25 -2.47 5.77
C ARG A 61 -16.44 -1.90 4.38
N LEU A 62 -17.23 -0.84 4.22
CA LEU A 62 -17.46 -0.20 2.93
C LEU A 62 -16.15 0.35 2.35
N LEU A 63 -15.38 1.11 3.13
CA LEU A 63 -14.11 1.66 2.66
C LEU A 63 -13.12 0.56 2.27
N SER A 64 -13.07 -0.54 3.02
CA SER A 64 -12.16 -1.65 2.72
C SER A 64 -12.41 -2.32 1.37
N CYS A 65 -13.62 -2.20 0.82
CA CYS A 65 -13.97 -2.76 -0.50
C CYS A 65 -13.09 -2.20 -1.62
N GLY A 66 -12.66 -0.94 -1.54
CA GLY A 66 -11.82 -0.32 -2.57
C GLY A 66 -10.50 -1.07 -2.77
N GLU A 67 -9.77 -1.33 -1.70
CA GLU A 67 -8.51 -2.06 -1.74
C GLU A 67 -8.70 -3.56 -2.01
N ILE A 68 -9.80 -4.14 -1.52
CA ILE A 68 -10.15 -5.56 -1.78
C ILE A 68 -10.40 -5.74 -3.28
N ILE A 69 -11.23 -4.91 -3.90
CA ILE A 69 -11.50 -4.94 -5.35
C ILE A 69 -10.18 -4.80 -6.11
N SER A 70 -9.39 -3.80 -5.77
CA SER A 70 -8.08 -3.55 -6.38
C SER A 70 -7.17 -4.77 -6.35
N SER A 71 -7.07 -5.44 -5.20
CA SER A 71 -6.21 -6.61 -5.01
C SER A 71 -6.67 -7.81 -5.84
N ILE A 72 -7.99 -8.05 -5.94
CA ILE A 72 -8.57 -9.13 -6.71
C ILE A 72 -8.42 -8.87 -8.21
N VAL A 73 -8.68 -7.64 -8.67
CA VAL A 73 -8.53 -7.25 -10.07
C VAL A 73 -7.09 -7.44 -10.53
N LEU A 74 -6.11 -6.97 -9.75
CA LEU A 74 -4.69 -7.17 -10.08
C LEU A 74 -4.32 -8.66 -10.09
N SER A 75 -4.76 -9.44 -9.11
CA SER A 75 -4.54 -10.89 -9.07
C SER A 75 -5.11 -11.60 -10.30
N SER A 76 -6.33 -11.24 -10.70
CA SER A 76 -6.98 -11.79 -11.89
C SER A 76 -6.20 -11.46 -13.17
N ASN A 77 -5.74 -10.20 -13.31
CA ASN A 77 -4.91 -9.77 -14.44
C ASN A 77 -3.58 -10.56 -14.54
N LEU A 78 -2.90 -10.76 -13.42
CA LEU A 78 -1.66 -11.53 -13.37
C LEU A 78 -1.91 -12.99 -13.79
N LYS A 79 -2.96 -13.61 -13.27
CA LYS A 79 -3.36 -14.99 -13.63
C LYS A 79 -3.68 -15.14 -15.11
N SER A 80 -4.35 -14.16 -15.74
CA SER A 80 -4.65 -14.21 -17.17
C SER A 80 -3.39 -14.18 -18.05
N GLN A 81 -2.25 -13.78 -17.49
CA GLN A 81 -0.94 -13.80 -18.13
C GLN A 81 -0.07 -15.01 -17.70
N GLY A 82 -0.67 -16.00 -17.04
CA GLY A 82 0.04 -17.21 -16.58
C GLY A 82 0.86 -17.02 -15.32
N ILE A 83 0.78 -15.85 -14.64
CA ILE A 83 1.53 -15.61 -13.41
C ILE A 83 0.78 -16.22 -12.22
N ASN A 84 1.48 -16.99 -11.41
CA ASN A 84 0.91 -17.66 -10.25
C ASN A 84 0.76 -16.67 -9.08
N ALA A 85 -0.37 -15.96 -9.04
CA ALA A 85 -0.67 -14.89 -8.11
C ALA A 85 -1.90 -15.19 -7.23
N ILE A 86 -1.96 -14.60 -6.02
CA ILE A 86 -3.12 -14.66 -5.13
C ILE A 86 -3.35 -13.34 -4.43
N SER A 87 -4.62 -12.97 -4.24
CA SER A 87 -5.03 -11.89 -3.34
C SER A 87 -5.37 -12.47 -1.97
N LEU A 88 -4.78 -11.92 -0.89
CA LEU A 88 -5.05 -12.31 0.49
C LEU A 88 -5.61 -11.13 1.29
N SER A 89 -6.71 -11.37 1.99
CA SER A 89 -7.34 -10.37 2.86
C SER A 89 -6.55 -10.14 4.15
N SER A 90 -6.77 -9.01 4.79
CA SER A 90 -6.21 -8.70 6.12
C SER A 90 -6.59 -9.75 7.18
N MET A 91 -7.76 -10.35 7.04
CA MET A 91 -8.23 -11.43 7.94
C MET A 91 -7.41 -12.71 7.76
N GLN A 92 -7.16 -13.15 6.51
CA GLN A 92 -6.34 -14.32 6.22
C GLN A 92 -4.89 -14.16 6.74
N LEU A 93 -4.36 -12.94 6.70
CA LEU A 93 -3.01 -12.61 7.19
C LEU A 93 -2.98 -12.34 8.70
N ASN A 94 -4.13 -12.36 9.39
CA ASN A 94 -4.24 -11.94 10.78
C ASN A 94 -3.56 -10.57 11.02
N LEU A 95 -3.75 -9.64 10.08
CA LEU A 95 -3.13 -8.31 10.11
C LEU A 95 -3.87 -7.43 11.11
N LYS A 96 -3.32 -7.33 12.33
CA LYS A 96 -3.98 -6.69 13.48
C LYS A 96 -3.78 -5.19 13.50
N VAL A 97 -4.89 -4.47 13.79
CA VAL A 97 -4.92 -3.02 14.02
C VAL A 97 -5.34 -2.71 15.44
N LYS A 98 -4.65 -1.75 16.07
CA LYS A 98 -5.01 -1.15 17.35
C LYS A 98 -4.64 0.33 17.31
N HIS A 99 -5.56 1.23 17.70
CA HIS A 99 -5.34 2.69 17.70
C HIS A 99 -4.74 3.21 16.38
N ASN A 100 -5.35 2.86 15.25
CA ASN A 100 -4.92 3.22 13.90
C ASN A 100 -3.45 2.83 13.56
N ARG A 101 -2.93 1.77 14.20
CA ARG A 101 -1.59 1.23 13.94
C ARG A 101 -1.65 -0.28 13.73
N LEU A 102 -0.81 -0.77 12.84
CA LEU A 102 -0.57 -2.20 12.68
C LEU A 102 0.25 -2.71 13.87
N VAL A 103 -0.25 -3.76 14.52
CA VAL A 103 0.36 -4.30 15.75
C VAL A 103 0.64 -5.80 15.68
N GLY A 104 0.22 -6.49 14.63
CA GLY A 104 0.43 -7.92 14.46
C GLY A 104 0.26 -8.38 13.02
N LEU A 105 0.98 -9.43 12.67
CA LEU A 105 0.94 -10.11 11.39
C LEU A 105 1.34 -11.56 11.61
N ASP A 106 0.64 -12.50 10.98
CA ASP A 106 1.08 -13.89 10.94
C ASP A 106 1.98 -14.11 9.70
N THR A 107 3.29 -13.98 9.91
CA THR A 107 4.28 -14.17 8.85
C THR A 107 4.35 -15.61 8.35
N LYS A 108 3.96 -16.61 9.16
CA LYS A 108 3.94 -18.03 8.76
C LYS A 108 2.92 -18.26 7.66
N VAL A 109 1.78 -17.55 7.72
CA VAL A 109 0.76 -17.62 6.67
C VAL A 109 1.32 -17.13 5.33
N ILE A 110 1.99 -15.98 5.32
CA ILE A 110 2.60 -15.43 4.10
C ILE A 110 3.63 -16.41 3.53
N ASN A 111 4.54 -16.92 4.38
CA ASN A 111 5.56 -17.86 3.94
C ASN A 111 4.94 -19.15 3.35
N LYS A 112 3.88 -19.68 3.96
CA LYS A 112 3.15 -20.85 3.43
C LYS A 112 2.54 -20.57 2.05
N TYR A 113 1.96 -19.38 1.85
CA TYR A 113 1.43 -19.02 0.52
C TYR A 113 2.54 -18.84 -0.51
N PHE A 114 3.73 -18.37 -0.12
CA PHE A 114 4.88 -18.30 -1.01
C PHE A 114 5.46 -19.67 -1.44
N GLU A 115 5.12 -20.75 -0.76
CA GLU A 115 5.45 -22.10 -1.25
C GLU A 115 4.72 -22.43 -2.56
N THR A 116 3.52 -21.86 -2.74
CA THR A 116 2.65 -22.14 -3.90
C THR A 116 2.63 -20.99 -4.90
N TYR A 117 2.62 -19.74 -4.45
CA TYR A 117 2.42 -18.55 -5.29
C TYR A 117 3.71 -17.75 -5.44
N ASP A 118 3.87 -17.11 -6.61
CA ASP A 118 4.99 -16.22 -6.89
C ASP A 118 4.68 -14.79 -6.45
N VAL A 119 3.40 -14.40 -6.55
CA VAL A 119 2.94 -13.07 -6.20
C VAL A 119 1.77 -13.13 -5.20
N ILE A 120 1.93 -12.49 -4.05
CA ILE A 120 0.86 -12.28 -3.07
C ILE A 120 0.46 -10.82 -3.10
N ILE A 121 -0.84 -10.54 -3.36
CA ILE A 121 -1.39 -9.18 -3.37
C ILE A 121 -2.20 -8.98 -2.10
N VAL A 122 -1.95 -7.87 -1.40
CA VAL A 122 -2.59 -7.54 -0.12
C VAL A 122 -3.23 -6.15 -0.22
N PRO A 123 -4.51 -6.02 0.16
CA PRO A 123 -5.14 -4.71 0.32
C PRO A 123 -4.45 -3.92 1.44
N GLY A 124 -3.94 -2.72 1.14
CA GLY A 124 -3.38 -1.80 2.11
C GLY A 124 -4.44 -1.07 2.93
N PHE A 125 -4.03 -0.12 3.79
CA PHE A 125 -4.91 0.81 4.49
C PHE A 125 -5.87 0.16 5.51
N GLN A 126 -5.86 -1.14 5.72
CA GLN A 126 -6.80 -1.86 6.56
C GLN A 126 -6.15 -3.00 7.36
N GLY A 127 -6.85 -3.45 8.38
CA GLY A 127 -6.54 -4.64 9.15
C GLY A 127 -7.75 -5.09 9.96
N ILE A 128 -7.56 -5.90 10.98
CA ILE A 128 -8.62 -6.40 11.86
C ILE A 128 -8.34 -6.07 13.33
N ASP A 129 -9.39 -5.82 14.09
CA ASP A 129 -9.30 -5.69 15.54
C ASP A 129 -9.30 -7.07 16.26
N LYS A 130 -9.30 -7.04 17.58
CA LYS A 130 -9.34 -8.25 18.42
C LYS A 130 -10.60 -9.09 18.24
N PHE A 131 -11.69 -8.49 17.76
CA PHE A 131 -12.97 -9.16 17.46
C PHE A 131 -13.08 -9.58 16.00
N LYS A 132 -12.00 -9.42 15.19
CA LYS A 132 -11.94 -9.66 13.75
C LYS A 132 -12.79 -8.71 12.90
N ASN A 133 -13.25 -7.60 13.45
CA ASN A 133 -13.88 -6.56 12.64
C ASN A 133 -12.82 -5.82 11.83
N ILE A 134 -13.18 -5.44 10.59
CA ILE A 134 -12.31 -4.63 9.75
C ILE A 134 -12.14 -3.25 10.38
N ARG A 135 -10.90 -2.78 10.40
CA ARG A 135 -10.51 -1.45 10.87
C ARG A 135 -9.66 -0.76 9.81
N MET A 136 -10.04 0.46 9.50
CA MET A 136 -9.25 1.28 8.59
C MET A 136 -8.11 1.95 9.36
N LEU A 137 -7.02 2.17 8.67
CA LEU A 137 -5.93 3.04 9.11
C LEU A 137 -6.25 4.50 8.73
N GLU A 138 -5.29 5.40 8.75
CA GLU A 138 -5.49 6.76 8.25
C GLU A 138 -5.29 6.80 6.73
N LYS A 139 -6.01 7.70 6.06
CA LYS A 139 -5.90 7.87 4.60
C LYS A 139 -4.45 8.10 4.18
N GLY A 140 -3.98 7.30 3.22
CA GLY A 140 -2.58 7.29 2.78
C GLY A 140 -1.70 6.22 3.44
N ASP A 141 -2.21 5.51 4.45
CA ASP A 141 -1.46 4.48 5.17
C ASP A 141 -1.26 3.16 4.39
N SER A 142 -1.58 3.10 3.09
CA SER A 142 -1.16 1.94 2.27
C SER A 142 0.37 1.85 2.17
N ASP A 143 1.09 2.99 2.19
CA ASP A 143 2.55 3.04 2.25
C ASP A 143 3.04 2.49 3.60
N TYR A 144 2.39 2.88 4.70
CA TYR A 144 2.67 2.33 6.03
C TYR A 144 2.43 0.82 6.08
N THR A 145 1.36 0.33 5.45
CA THR A 145 1.08 -1.12 5.35
C THR A 145 2.25 -1.83 4.65
N ALA A 146 2.74 -1.30 3.53
CA ALA A 146 3.84 -1.89 2.78
C ALA A 146 5.15 -1.95 3.60
N VAL A 147 5.52 -0.85 4.23
CA VAL A 147 6.73 -0.78 5.06
C VAL A 147 6.61 -1.68 6.30
N TYR A 148 5.44 -1.72 6.95
CA TYR A 148 5.20 -2.58 8.10
C TYR A 148 5.35 -4.06 7.74
N LEU A 149 4.73 -4.51 6.64
CA LEU A 149 4.81 -5.90 6.17
C LEU A 149 6.25 -6.26 5.78
N ALA A 150 6.93 -5.41 5.03
CA ALA A 150 8.32 -5.62 4.65
C ALA A 150 9.23 -5.82 5.88
N ARG A 151 9.07 -4.96 6.90
CA ARG A 151 9.83 -5.09 8.14
C ARG A 151 9.49 -6.36 8.93
N ARG A 152 8.20 -6.73 9.03
CA ARG A 152 7.78 -7.96 9.73
C ARG A 152 8.29 -9.22 9.04
N LEU A 153 8.48 -9.18 7.73
CA LEU A 153 9.09 -10.24 6.93
C LEU A 153 10.63 -10.15 6.88
N ASN A 154 11.21 -9.21 7.61
CA ASN A 154 12.66 -8.95 7.65
C ASN A 154 13.29 -8.61 6.29
N LEU A 155 12.53 -8.03 5.37
CA LEU A 155 13.05 -7.53 4.10
C LEU A 155 13.88 -6.27 4.34
N ASP A 156 14.77 -5.95 3.39
CA ASP A 156 15.70 -4.81 3.51
C ASP A 156 15.20 -3.57 2.79
N GLU A 157 14.22 -3.74 1.89
CA GLU A 157 13.71 -2.63 1.10
C GLU A 157 12.24 -2.80 0.69
N VAL A 158 11.62 -1.67 0.34
CA VAL A 158 10.29 -1.60 -0.24
C VAL A 158 10.27 -0.57 -1.37
N TYR A 159 9.56 -0.90 -2.45
CA TYR A 159 9.35 -0.01 -3.60
C TYR A 159 7.94 0.59 -3.52
N ILE A 160 7.86 1.93 -3.57
CA ILE A 160 6.61 2.69 -3.56
C ILE A 160 6.40 3.35 -4.93
N TYR A 161 5.55 2.77 -5.75
CA TYR A 161 5.15 3.35 -7.02
C TYR A 161 4.01 4.35 -6.81
N SER A 162 4.21 5.56 -7.30
CA SER A 162 3.30 6.71 -7.12
C SER A 162 3.20 7.51 -8.43
N ASP A 163 2.27 8.44 -8.48
CA ASP A 163 2.10 9.40 -9.59
C ASP A 163 3.06 10.60 -9.51
N VAL A 164 3.96 10.61 -8.54
CA VAL A 164 5.03 11.61 -8.40
C VAL A 164 6.39 10.96 -8.59
N CYS A 165 7.32 11.68 -9.22
CA CYS A 165 8.65 11.18 -9.53
C CYS A 165 9.58 11.02 -8.31
N GLY A 166 9.11 11.37 -7.11
CA GLY A 166 9.89 11.29 -5.88
C GLY A 166 9.81 12.56 -5.02
N ILE A 167 10.79 12.75 -4.15
CA ILE A 167 10.88 13.92 -3.24
C ILE A 167 11.70 15.01 -3.93
N PHE A 168 11.19 16.23 -3.93
CA PHE A 168 11.85 17.40 -4.50
C PHE A 168 12.30 18.37 -3.40
N THR A 169 13.27 19.24 -3.72
CA THR A 169 13.73 20.32 -2.83
C THR A 169 12.66 21.38 -2.56
N GLY A 170 11.59 21.41 -3.35
CA GLY A 170 10.40 22.24 -3.24
C GLY A 170 9.32 21.71 -4.16
N ASP A 171 8.09 22.24 -4.08
CA ASP A 171 7.02 21.82 -4.98
C ASP A 171 7.30 22.34 -6.41
N PRO A 172 7.55 21.45 -7.41
CA PRO A 172 7.86 21.85 -8.78
C PRO A 172 6.72 22.60 -9.49
N LYS A 173 5.51 22.59 -8.93
CA LYS A 173 4.39 23.40 -9.44
C LYS A 173 4.55 24.90 -9.16
N TYR A 174 5.33 25.24 -8.13
CA TYR A 174 5.52 26.61 -7.68
C TYR A 174 6.96 27.08 -7.75
N ILE A 175 7.93 26.15 -7.78
CA ILE A 175 9.36 26.41 -7.74
C ILE A 175 10.03 25.81 -8.95
N ASN A 176 10.36 26.62 -9.95
CA ASN A 176 10.98 26.14 -11.21
C ASN A 176 12.34 25.48 -11.00
N GLU A 177 13.10 25.90 -9.99
CA GLU A 177 14.42 25.35 -9.63
C GLU A 177 14.33 24.09 -8.74
N ALA A 178 13.10 23.59 -8.46
CA ALA A 178 12.92 22.40 -7.65
C ALA A 178 13.64 21.19 -8.28
N ARG A 179 14.50 20.55 -7.51
CA ARG A 179 15.33 19.41 -7.96
C ARG A 179 14.91 18.14 -7.24
N LEU A 180 14.92 17.02 -7.98
CA LEU A 180 14.68 15.70 -7.43
C LEU A 180 15.81 15.34 -6.44
N ILE A 181 15.42 14.94 -5.24
CA ILE A 181 16.34 14.47 -4.20
C ILE A 181 16.54 12.96 -4.42
N LYS A 182 17.73 12.58 -4.88
CA LYS A 182 18.05 11.17 -5.16
C LYS A 182 18.11 10.29 -3.91
N HIS A 183 18.63 10.84 -2.82
CA HIS A 183 18.75 10.14 -1.52
C HIS A 183 18.48 11.10 -0.38
N ILE A 184 17.67 10.67 0.57
CA ILE A 184 17.36 11.43 1.77
C ILE A 184 17.40 10.51 2.99
N GLY A 185 18.00 10.97 4.07
CA GLY A 185 18.02 10.25 5.32
C GLY A 185 16.66 10.28 6.03
N TYR A 186 16.34 9.23 6.80
CA TYR A 186 15.06 9.13 7.51
C TYR A 186 14.76 10.33 8.42
N ARG A 187 15.78 10.89 9.12
CA ARG A 187 15.58 12.06 9.98
C ARG A 187 15.10 13.27 9.20
N GLN A 188 15.71 13.54 8.05
CA GLN A 188 15.33 14.64 7.16
C GLN A 188 13.94 14.39 6.54
N ALA A 189 13.67 13.15 6.06
CA ALA A 189 12.38 12.79 5.50
C ALA A 189 11.26 12.91 6.55
N LEU A 190 11.49 12.51 7.80
CA LEU A 190 10.56 12.66 8.91
C LEU A 190 10.28 14.13 9.23
N ASP A 191 11.29 15.00 9.17
CA ASP A 191 11.14 16.42 9.37
C ASP A 191 10.29 17.06 8.27
N LEU A 192 10.57 16.75 7.01
CA LEU A 192 9.74 17.17 5.88
C LEU A 192 8.29 16.70 6.00
N ALA A 193 8.06 15.45 6.41
CA ALA A 193 6.72 14.90 6.59
C ALA A 193 5.94 15.62 7.71
N LYS A 194 6.60 16.05 8.80
CA LYS A 194 5.99 16.87 9.86
C LYS A 194 5.51 18.22 9.33
N HIS A 195 6.25 18.82 8.40
CA HIS A 195 5.91 20.08 7.75
C HIS A 195 4.94 19.93 6.55
N LYS A 196 4.21 18.79 6.49
CA LYS A 196 3.18 18.49 5.47
C LYS A 196 3.71 18.44 4.02
N ALA A 197 5.00 18.22 3.83
CA ALA A 197 5.51 17.91 2.50
C ALA A 197 4.83 16.65 1.96
N ARG A 198 4.44 16.67 0.69
CA ARG A 198 3.79 15.52 0.03
C ARG A 198 4.83 14.46 -0.35
N ILE A 199 5.26 13.72 0.65
CA ILE A 199 6.14 12.58 0.55
C ILE A 199 5.38 11.35 1.07
N ILE A 200 6.09 10.27 1.35
CA ILE A 200 5.53 9.08 2.01
C ILE A 200 4.93 9.45 3.38
N CYS A 201 3.86 8.78 3.79
CA CYS A 201 3.22 9.09 5.07
C CYS A 201 4.18 8.93 6.27
N TYR A 202 4.02 9.80 7.26
CA TYR A 202 4.89 9.85 8.45
C TYR A 202 5.03 8.49 9.16
N LYS A 203 3.94 7.71 9.26
CA LYS A 203 3.95 6.37 9.89
C LYS A 203 4.85 5.39 9.13
N ALA A 204 4.86 5.45 7.80
CA ALA A 204 5.74 4.61 6.98
C ALA A 204 7.22 4.93 7.23
N LEU A 205 7.56 6.21 7.27
CA LEU A 205 8.93 6.67 7.57
C LEU A 205 9.36 6.25 8.99
N MET A 206 8.51 6.46 9.97
CA MET A 206 8.75 6.02 11.35
C MET A 206 8.93 4.51 11.46
N GLU A 207 8.17 3.75 10.70
CA GLU A 207 8.26 2.29 10.69
C GLU A 207 9.55 1.83 10.01
N GLY A 208 9.93 2.42 8.87
CA GLY A 208 11.19 2.12 8.19
C GLY A 208 12.42 2.49 9.04
N TYR A 209 12.38 3.63 9.72
CA TYR A 209 13.48 4.10 10.61
C TYR A 209 13.83 3.14 11.74
N LYS A 210 12.91 2.25 12.13
CA LYS A 210 13.16 1.26 13.20
C LYS A 210 14.11 0.13 12.79
N LYS A 211 14.40 -0.06 11.51
CA LYS A 211 15.34 -1.08 11.01
C LYS A 211 16.52 -0.37 10.36
N ASP A 212 17.70 -0.58 10.92
CA ASP A 212 18.93 -0.04 10.34
C ASP A 212 19.14 -0.59 8.91
N GLY A 213 19.61 0.28 8.02
CA GLY A 213 19.83 -0.08 6.61
C GLY A 213 18.57 -0.29 5.76
N PHE A 214 17.34 -0.22 6.33
CA PHE A 214 16.10 -0.38 5.57
C PHE A 214 15.90 0.76 4.57
N LYS A 215 15.50 0.43 3.34
CA LYS A 215 15.34 1.40 2.25
C LYS A 215 13.90 1.49 1.78
N ILE A 216 13.40 2.70 1.59
CA ILE A 216 12.16 3.01 0.86
C ILE A 216 12.59 3.63 -0.47
N LYS A 217 12.19 3.02 -1.57
CA LYS A 217 12.54 3.41 -2.94
C LYS A 217 11.31 3.81 -3.73
#